data_847e15e0af8b9dc6cb65a35d2d9742e8
#
_entry.id   847e15e0af8b9dc6cb65a35d2d9742e8
#
_cell.length_a   1.000
_cell.length_b   1.000
_cell.length_c   1.000
_cell.angle_alpha   90.00
_cell.angle_beta   90.00
_cell.angle_gamma   90.00
#
_symmetry.space_group_name_H-M   'P 1'
#
loop_
_entity.id
_entity.type
_entity.pdbx_description
1 polymer ?
#
loop_
_entity_poly.entity_id
_entity_poly.type
_entity_poly.pdbx_seq_one_letter_code
_entity_poly.pdbx_strand_id
1 'polypeptide(L)'
;MMKEQVETLVIGAGQAGLAMSHMLTQRGCEHLVLERRRIAERWRAERWDGLRFQFPNWSVRLPDFPLRHCAPDEFATSREIVDFLVAYAGAVAAPVCCGVAVTRLRCRGDRRGFAAETTHGLVEAANVVVATGPYQRPIIPALLDPAVGFQLHASRYVRPEQLPPGAVLIIGSGASGVQIAEELVRAGRHVYLSVGHHRRMPRRYRGRDLMWWLCELGLDQTPVERRGPDRSLPLITGAYGGHTIDFRNLAKQGVRLLGHAKAAHDGWLDFAPDLAATLAHGDATYAGFLEIADAHVAHNALDMPQDPTAHATLQDPPTLSAPVGRLDLRSAGIGSVIWATGYCFDFSWIDIPVLDVDGNPIHRRGVTNVTGLYFLGLPWLSRMNSSFLSGVGQDAAELANYIAGEKSGRRSNADDFRRLSTGAI
;
A
#
# COMPACT_ATOMS: atom_id res chain seq x y z
N MET A 1 2.45 5.14 34.02
CA MET A 1 1.56 6.24 33.61
C MET A 1 2.04 6.75 32.27
N MET A 2 1.10 7.05 31.35
CA MET A 2 1.43 7.65 30.06
C MET A 2 1.95 9.09 30.29
N LYS A 3 2.97 9.52 29.50
CA LYS A 3 3.43 10.92 29.58
C LYS A 3 2.33 11.84 29.06
N GLU A 4 1.95 12.85 29.85
CA GLU A 4 0.96 13.87 29.48
C GLU A 4 1.57 14.95 28.55
N GLN A 5 2.90 15.07 28.53
CA GLN A 5 3.62 16.02 27.69
C GLN A 5 4.88 15.39 27.10
N VAL A 6 5.11 15.61 25.80
CA VAL A 6 6.27 15.08 25.04
C VAL A 6 6.72 16.10 23.99
N GLU A 7 7.99 16.06 23.61
CA GLU A 7 8.51 16.92 22.53
C GLU A 7 7.87 16.54 21.19
N THR A 8 7.90 15.24 20.83
CA THR A 8 7.33 14.75 19.58
C THR A 8 6.41 13.54 19.83
N LEU A 9 5.19 13.63 19.34
CA LEU A 9 4.21 12.54 19.33
C LEU A 9 4.17 11.88 17.95
N VAL A 10 4.42 10.57 17.89
CA VAL A 10 4.26 9.75 16.67
C VAL A 10 2.97 8.93 16.80
N ILE A 11 2.07 9.01 15.82
CA ILE A 11 0.78 8.32 15.86
C ILE A 11 0.80 7.16 14.87
N GLY A 12 0.83 5.93 15.43
CA GLY A 12 0.89 4.66 14.71
C GLY A 12 2.23 3.95 14.87
N ALA A 13 2.23 2.65 15.26
CA ALA A 13 3.40 1.79 15.39
C ALA A 13 3.48 0.74 14.27
N GLY A 14 3.25 1.17 13.05
CA GLY A 14 3.61 0.45 11.84
C GLY A 14 5.05 0.76 11.40
N GLN A 15 5.44 0.29 10.21
CA GLN A 15 6.78 0.53 9.64
C GLN A 15 7.20 2.01 9.65
N ALA A 16 6.27 2.92 9.37
CA ALA A 16 6.54 4.35 9.32
C ALA A 16 6.82 4.93 10.70
N GLY A 17 5.95 4.67 11.68
CA GLY A 17 6.13 5.19 13.04
C GLY A 17 7.35 4.62 13.74
N LEU A 18 7.67 3.35 13.52
CA LEU A 18 8.87 2.72 14.07
C LEU A 18 10.15 3.28 13.43
N ALA A 19 10.16 3.49 12.10
CA ALA A 19 11.28 4.16 11.43
C ALA A 19 11.46 5.60 11.94
N MET A 20 10.36 6.34 12.14
CA MET A 20 10.40 7.68 12.72
C MET A 20 10.97 7.70 14.12
N SER A 21 10.53 6.78 14.97
CA SER A 21 11.03 6.61 16.34
C SER A 21 12.56 6.43 16.35
N HIS A 22 13.08 5.54 15.51
CA HIS A 22 14.51 5.33 15.38
C HIS A 22 15.26 6.60 14.95
N MET A 23 14.74 7.29 13.93
CA MET A 23 15.37 8.52 13.42
C MET A 23 15.35 9.66 14.46
N LEU A 24 14.31 9.76 15.28
CA LEU A 24 14.22 10.71 16.37
C LEU A 24 15.22 10.37 17.50
N THR A 25 15.31 9.09 17.88
CA THR A 25 16.30 8.61 18.87
C THR A 25 17.72 8.95 18.45
N GLN A 26 18.09 8.70 17.20
CA GLN A 26 19.43 9.03 16.66
C GLN A 26 19.76 10.53 16.73
N ARG A 27 18.74 11.41 16.79
CA ARG A 27 18.91 12.88 16.89
C ARG A 27 18.72 13.42 18.30
N GLY A 28 18.55 12.54 19.29
CA GLY A 28 18.31 12.94 20.67
C GLY A 28 16.99 13.71 20.88
N CYS A 29 15.99 13.49 20.00
CA CYS A 29 14.68 14.07 20.13
C CYS A 29 13.79 13.19 21.02
N GLU A 30 13.27 13.76 22.11
CA GLU A 30 12.33 13.08 22.98
C GLU A 30 11.03 12.81 22.22
N HIS A 31 10.52 11.59 22.29
CA HIS A 31 9.29 11.23 21.61
C HIS A 31 8.53 10.10 22.28
N LEU A 32 7.25 9.96 21.89
CA LEU A 32 6.36 8.88 22.29
C LEU A 32 5.65 8.37 21.03
N VAL A 33 5.52 7.05 20.91
CA VAL A 33 4.74 6.43 19.83
C VAL A 33 3.44 5.90 20.41
N LEU A 34 2.28 6.37 19.93
CA LEU A 34 0.97 5.84 20.30
C LEU A 34 0.46 4.89 19.22
N GLU A 35 0.04 3.71 19.66
CA GLU A 35 -0.57 2.71 18.79
C GLU A 35 -1.92 2.29 19.38
N ARG A 36 -2.98 2.38 18.56
CA ARG A 36 -4.35 2.05 19.02
C ARG A 36 -4.56 0.59 19.41
N ARG A 37 -3.73 -0.33 18.90
CA ARG A 37 -3.79 -1.76 19.18
C ARG A 37 -2.39 -2.30 19.51
N ARG A 38 -1.82 -3.12 18.63
CA ARG A 38 -0.50 -3.76 18.78
C ARG A 38 0.44 -3.27 17.69
N ILE A 39 1.71 -3.34 17.92
CA ILE A 39 2.72 -3.10 16.87
C ILE A 39 2.40 -3.96 15.66
N ALA A 40 2.45 -3.35 14.47
CA ALA A 40 2.16 -3.98 13.18
C ALA A 40 0.73 -4.56 13.05
N GLU A 41 -0.26 -3.96 13.72
CA GLU A 41 -1.62 -4.51 13.81
C GLU A 41 -2.27 -4.81 12.46
N ARG A 42 -2.08 -3.97 11.44
CA ARG A 42 -2.66 -4.21 10.11
C ARG A 42 -2.09 -5.46 9.43
N TRP A 43 -0.83 -5.78 9.67
CA TRP A 43 -0.22 -7.03 9.21
C TRP A 43 -0.78 -8.25 9.94
N ARG A 44 -1.20 -8.09 11.21
CA ARG A 44 -1.79 -9.16 12.03
C ARG A 44 -3.24 -9.44 11.69
N ALA A 45 -4.06 -8.39 11.54
CA ALA A 45 -5.51 -8.49 11.56
C ALA A 45 -6.18 -8.31 10.19
N GLU A 46 -5.47 -7.77 9.21
CA GLU A 46 -6.06 -7.39 7.92
C GLU A 46 -5.35 -8.07 6.74
N ARG A 47 -4.76 -9.24 6.98
CA ARG A 47 -4.09 -10.07 5.95
C ARG A 47 -4.59 -11.50 6.05
N TRP A 48 -4.73 -12.15 4.90
CA TRP A 48 -5.16 -13.55 4.81
C TRP A 48 -3.97 -14.50 5.00
N ASP A 49 -4.29 -15.75 5.35
CA ASP A 49 -3.30 -16.76 5.74
C ASP A 49 -2.28 -17.06 4.61
N GLY A 50 -2.76 -17.08 3.35
CA GLY A 50 -1.92 -17.32 2.17
C GLY A 50 -1.11 -16.14 1.68
N LEU A 51 -1.23 -14.95 2.29
CA LEU A 51 -0.49 -13.78 1.85
C LEU A 51 1.02 -13.99 1.91
N ARG A 52 1.69 -13.68 0.81
CA ARG A 52 3.14 -13.47 0.76
C ARG A 52 3.45 -12.01 0.48
N PHE A 53 4.50 -11.49 1.10
CA PHE A 53 4.96 -10.14 0.83
C PHE A 53 5.32 -10.00 -0.65
N GLN A 54 5.07 -8.84 -1.22
CA GLN A 54 5.17 -8.64 -2.67
C GLN A 54 6.61 -8.53 -3.18
N PHE A 55 7.54 -8.18 -2.30
CA PHE A 55 8.95 -7.99 -2.65
C PHE A 55 9.82 -9.06 -2.00
N PRO A 56 10.97 -9.43 -2.59
CA PRO A 56 11.86 -10.45 -2.06
C PRO A 56 12.47 -10.03 -0.71
N ASN A 57 12.80 -11.02 0.11
CA ASN A 57 13.28 -10.82 1.48
C ASN A 57 14.51 -9.94 1.58
N TRP A 58 15.43 -9.98 0.59
CA TRP A 58 16.60 -9.11 0.57
C TRP A 58 16.24 -7.61 0.52
N SER A 59 15.06 -7.26 0.04
CA SER A 59 14.58 -5.87 -0.03
C SER A 59 13.86 -5.42 1.24
N VAL A 60 13.52 -6.35 2.14
CA VAL A 60 12.82 -6.05 3.40
C VAL A 60 13.80 -5.50 4.42
N ARG A 61 13.74 -4.21 4.63
CA ARG A 61 14.62 -3.50 5.58
C ARG A 61 13.95 -2.26 6.13
N LEU A 62 14.26 -1.93 7.35
CA LEU A 62 14.08 -0.62 7.98
C LEU A 62 15.47 -0.03 8.28
N PRO A 63 15.58 1.26 8.64
CA PRO A 63 16.86 1.87 8.94
C PRO A 63 17.71 1.03 9.89
N ASP A 64 18.92 0.72 9.48
CA ASP A 64 19.92 -0.09 10.20
C ASP A 64 19.48 -1.53 10.55
N PHE A 65 18.34 -2.00 9.99
CA PHE A 65 17.75 -3.28 10.35
C PHE A 65 17.19 -4.03 9.11
N PRO A 66 18.01 -4.83 8.43
CA PRO A 66 17.55 -5.69 7.34
C PRO A 66 16.87 -6.96 7.89
N LEU A 67 15.93 -7.53 7.12
CA LEU A 67 15.39 -8.86 7.40
C LEU A 67 16.53 -9.90 7.26
N ARG A 68 16.74 -10.68 8.30
CA ARG A 68 17.78 -11.72 8.37
C ARG A 68 17.14 -13.09 8.58
N HIS A 69 17.93 -14.14 8.38
CA HIS A 69 17.51 -15.54 8.62
C HIS A 69 16.40 -16.06 7.71
N CYS A 70 16.17 -15.42 6.56
CA CYS A 70 15.28 -15.86 5.50
C CYS A 70 16.06 -15.99 4.19
N ALA A 71 15.65 -16.94 3.34
CA ALA A 71 16.22 -17.03 1.99
C ALA A 71 16.00 -15.70 1.24
N PRO A 72 17.05 -15.07 0.69
CA PRO A 72 16.97 -13.69 0.20
C PRO A 72 15.97 -13.50 -0.95
N ASP A 73 15.86 -14.46 -1.86
CA ASP A 73 15.00 -14.38 -3.04
C ASP A 73 13.58 -14.93 -2.82
N GLU A 74 13.27 -15.41 -1.62
CA GLU A 74 11.92 -15.80 -1.21
C GLU A 74 11.10 -14.59 -0.71
N PHE A 75 9.83 -14.85 -0.41
CA PHE A 75 8.84 -13.83 -0.04
C PHE A 75 8.26 -14.12 1.34
N ALA A 76 8.44 -13.19 2.25
CA ALA A 76 7.99 -13.32 3.64
C ALA A 76 6.46 -13.50 3.74
N THR A 77 6.04 -14.27 4.72
CA THR A 77 4.65 -14.33 5.18
C THR A 77 4.26 -13.04 5.92
N SER A 78 2.96 -12.81 6.08
CA SER A 78 2.47 -11.70 6.93
C SER A 78 2.99 -11.81 8.37
N ARG A 79 3.14 -13.03 8.88
CA ARG A 79 3.68 -13.29 10.23
C ARG A 79 5.16 -12.90 10.34
N GLU A 80 5.98 -13.28 9.37
CA GLU A 80 7.40 -12.91 9.35
C GLU A 80 7.59 -11.39 9.27
N ILE A 81 6.73 -10.67 8.53
CA ILE A 81 6.74 -9.20 8.52
C ILE A 81 6.35 -8.64 9.90
N VAL A 82 5.37 -9.24 10.57
CA VAL A 82 5.02 -8.85 11.96
C VAL A 82 6.18 -9.06 12.90
N ASP A 83 6.81 -10.23 12.87
CA ASP A 83 7.93 -10.58 13.74
C ASP A 83 9.12 -9.65 13.49
N PHE A 84 9.39 -9.33 12.22
CA PHE A 84 10.39 -8.33 11.81
C PHE A 84 10.11 -6.94 12.42
N LEU A 85 8.88 -6.44 12.34
CA LEU A 85 8.51 -5.12 12.87
C LEU A 85 8.57 -5.09 14.41
N VAL A 86 8.17 -6.16 15.08
CA VAL A 86 8.27 -6.28 16.54
C VAL A 86 9.73 -6.35 16.99
N ALA A 87 10.55 -7.14 16.28
CA ALA A 87 11.98 -7.22 16.56
C ALA A 87 12.67 -5.86 16.34
N TYR A 88 12.30 -5.14 15.28
CA TYR A 88 12.79 -3.79 15.04
C TYR A 88 12.44 -2.83 16.18
N ALA A 89 11.18 -2.80 16.62
CA ALA A 89 10.76 -1.95 17.73
C ALA A 89 11.56 -2.21 19.00
N GLY A 90 11.86 -3.48 19.29
CA GLY A 90 12.72 -3.86 20.42
C GLY A 90 14.18 -3.44 20.23
N ALA A 91 14.74 -3.67 19.03
CA ALA A 91 16.13 -3.36 18.72
C ALA A 91 16.44 -1.86 18.82
N VAL A 92 15.49 -0.99 18.42
CA VAL A 92 15.63 0.47 18.49
C VAL A 92 15.09 1.06 19.81
N ALA A 93 14.66 0.23 20.73
CA ALA A 93 14.05 0.63 22.01
C ALA A 93 12.95 1.69 21.83
N ALA A 94 12.07 1.51 20.82
CA ALA A 94 11.02 2.46 20.50
C ALA A 94 10.05 2.64 21.69
N PRO A 95 9.79 3.87 22.18
CA PRO A 95 8.89 4.13 23.30
C PRO A 95 7.42 4.02 22.85
N VAL A 96 6.98 2.80 22.55
CA VAL A 96 5.63 2.51 22.05
C VAL A 96 4.67 2.27 23.19
N CYS A 97 3.57 3.04 23.21
CA CYS A 97 2.42 2.80 24.07
C CYS A 97 1.28 2.20 23.24
N CYS A 98 1.07 0.88 23.38
CA CYS A 98 0.01 0.14 22.71
C CYS A 98 -1.33 0.24 23.45
N GLY A 99 -2.44 0.05 22.72
CA GLY A 99 -3.81 0.11 23.27
C GLY A 99 -4.34 1.53 23.44
N VAL A 100 -3.62 2.54 22.94
CA VAL A 100 -3.99 3.96 23.07
C VAL A 100 -4.35 4.53 21.69
N ALA A 101 -5.62 4.81 21.49
CA ALA A 101 -6.11 5.47 20.27
C ALA A 101 -6.15 6.99 20.44
N VAL A 102 -5.59 7.72 19.48
CA VAL A 102 -5.84 9.16 19.34
C VAL A 102 -7.21 9.32 18.69
N THR A 103 -8.09 10.03 19.37
CA THR A 103 -9.50 10.25 18.93
C THR A 103 -9.71 11.64 18.35
N ARG A 104 -8.89 12.61 18.73
CA ARG A 104 -8.89 13.97 18.19
C ARG A 104 -7.50 14.61 18.31
N LEU A 105 -7.09 15.33 17.28
CA LEU A 105 -5.88 16.13 17.27
C LEU A 105 -6.25 17.58 16.96
N ARG A 106 -5.81 18.52 17.79
CA ARG A 106 -6.04 19.96 17.61
C ARG A 106 -4.82 20.80 17.95
N CYS A 107 -4.72 22.00 17.41
CA CYS A 107 -3.75 22.97 17.87
C CYS A 107 -4.09 23.44 19.30
N ARG A 108 -3.08 23.78 20.07
CA ARG A 108 -3.27 24.46 21.38
C ARG A 108 -3.58 25.93 21.14
N GLY A 109 -4.67 26.42 21.74
CA GLY A 109 -5.26 27.74 21.40
C GLY A 109 -4.32 28.92 21.53
N ASP A 110 -3.57 29.01 22.64
CA ASP A 110 -2.72 30.16 23.01
C ASP A 110 -1.22 29.84 22.97
N ARG A 111 -0.85 28.59 22.75
CA ARG A 111 0.54 28.11 22.79
C ARG A 111 0.88 27.35 21.50
N ARG A 112 2.16 27.36 21.14
CA ARG A 112 2.65 26.49 20.06
C ARG A 112 2.49 25.02 20.45
N GLY A 113 2.15 24.16 19.48
CA GLY A 113 2.03 22.73 19.64
C GLY A 113 0.60 22.22 19.57
N PHE A 114 0.42 20.98 19.96
CA PHE A 114 -0.78 20.19 19.72
C PHE A 114 -1.29 19.55 21.01
N ALA A 115 -2.60 19.31 21.03
CA ALA A 115 -3.28 18.53 22.04
C ALA A 115 -3.93 17.32 21.34
N ALA A 116 -3.50 16.12 21.71
CA ALA A 116 -4.04 14.85 21.24
C ALA A 116 -4.94 14.25 22.33
N GLU A 117 -6.24 14.23 22.09
CA GLU A 117 -7.20 13.51 22.93
C GLU A 117 -7.07 12.02 22.62
N THR A 118 -6.95 11.22 23.66
CA THR A 118 -6.77 9.77 23.52
C THR A 118 -7.76 9.00 24.36
N THR A 119 -7.87 7.69 24.13
CA THR A 119 -8.67 6.80 24.99
C THR A 119 -8.16 6.72 26.44
N HIS A 120 -6.99 7.29 26.74
CA HIS A 120 -6.34 7.25 28.07
C HIS A 120 -5.98 8.64 28.60
N GLY A 121 -6.63 9.67 28.11
CA GLY A 121 -6.40 11.05 28.54
C GLY A 121 -5.76 11.92 27.44
N LEU A 122 -5.30 13.09 27.81
CA LEU A 122 -4.73 14.10 26.92
C LEU A 122 -3.21 13.95 26.86
N VAL A 123 -2.66 14.06 25.65
CA VAL A 123 -1.21 14.18 25.42
C VAL A 123 -0.93 15.48 24.69
N GLU A 124 -0.09 16.30 25.25
CA GLU A 124 0.40 17.53 24.62
C GLU A 124 1.76 17.29 23.96
N ALA A 125 1.95 17.84 22.77
CA ALA A 125 3.20 17.70 22.03
C ALA A 125 3.56 18.99 21.29
N ALA A 126 4.85 19.28 21.17
CA ALA A 126 5.33 20.37 20.32
C ALA A 126 5.24 19.98 18.83
N ASN A 127 5.53 18.71 18.53
CA ASN A 127 5.49 18.15 17.18
C ASN A 127 4.61 16.90 17.14
N VAL A 128 3.94 16.69 16.01
CA VAL A 128 3.14 15.48 15.75
C VAL A 128 3.50 14.90 14.39
N VAL A 129 3.78 13.60 14.35
CA VAL A 129 3.98 12.83 13.12
C VAL A 129 2.84 11.83 12.95
N VAL A 130 2.00 12.03 11.96
CA VAL A 130 0.89 11.14 11.63
C VAL A 130 1.43 10.00 10.74
N ALA A 131 1.60 8.81 11.34
CA ALA A 131 2.19 7.62 10.70
C ALA A 131 1.20 6.44 10.64
N THR A 132 -0.10 6.74 10.45
CA THR A 132 -1.21 5.75 10.49
C THR A 132 -1.34 4.89 9.23
N GLY A 133 -0.51 5.14 8.22
CA GLY A 133 -0.46 4.40 6.96
C GLY A 133 -1.63 4.68 6.01
N PRO A 134 -1.59 4.11 4.78
CA PRO A 134 -2.56 4.42 3.73
C PRO A 134 -3.83 3.56 3.74
N TYR A 135 -3.84 2.41 4.40
CA TYR A 135 -4.95 1.45 4.36
C TYR A 135 -5.92 1.69 5.52
N GLN A 136 -6.62 2.84 5.55
CA GLN A 136 -7.35 3.25 6.75
C GLN A 136 -8.79 2.78 6.75
N ARG A 137 -9.59 3.18 5.79
CA ARG A 137 -10.99 2.79 5.66
C ARG A 137 -11.21 2.00 4.38
N PRO A 138 -11.68 0.74 4.46
CA PRO A 138 -12.06 -0.04 3.29
C PRO A 138 -13.13 0.67 2.45
N ILE A 139 -12.96 0.66 1.12
CA ILE A 139 -13.96 1.16 0.20
C ILE A 139 -14.87 0.00 -0.17
N ILE A 140 -16.15 0.09 0.20
CA ILE A 140 -17.21 -0.82 -0.27
C ILE A 140 -18.23 0.05 -1.01
N PRO A 141 -18.24 0.01 -2.35
CA PRO A 141 -19.21 0.77 -3.13
C PRO A 141 -20.63 0.32 -2.81
N ALA A 142 -21.57 1.26 -2.77
CA ALA A 142 -23.00 0.96 -2.65
C ALA A 142 -23.56 0.44 -3.99
N LEU A 143 -22.91 -0.59 -4.53
CA LEU A 143 -23.23 -1.17 -5.84
C LEU A 143 -24.21 -2.33 -5.72
N LEU A 144 -24.08 -3.16 -4.69
CA LEU A 144 -24.91 -4.33 -4.45
C LEU A 144 -25.72 -4.15 -3.16
N ASP A 145 -26.96 -4.65 -3.18
CA ASP A 145 -27.75 -4.76 -1.98
C ASP A 145 -27.01 -5.61 -0.93
N PRO A 146 -26.92 -5.18 0.33
CA PRO A 146 -26.30 -5.97 1.40
C PRO A 146 -26.90 -7.38 1.59
N ALA A 147 -28.13 -7.61 1.13
CA ALA A 147 -28.79 -8.93 1.17
C ALA A 147 -28.28 -9.90 0.08
N VAL A 148 -27.51 -9.42 -0.90
CA VAL A 148 -26.96 -10.28 -1.96
C VAL A 148 -25.75 -11.05 -1.43
N GLY A 149 -25.94 -12.32 -1.12
CA GLY A 149 -24.87 -13.24 -0.71
C GLY A 149 -24.09 -12.79 0.53
N PHE A 150 -22.99 -13.47 0.78
CA PHE A 150 -22.03 -13.10 1.83
C PHE A 150 -21.03 -12.09 1.28
N GLN A 151 -21.06 -10.86 1.80
CA GLN A 151 -20.19 -9.79 1.32
C GLN A 151 -19.12 -9.40 2.35
N LEU A 152 -17.89 -9.24 1.89
CA LEU A 152 -16.78 -8.73 2.71
C LEU A 152 -15.78 -7.92 1.89
N HIS A 153 -15.10 -7.01 2.55
CA HIS A 153 -13.93 -6.37 1.95
C HIS A 153 -12.71 -7.30 2.05
N ALA A 154 -11.77 -7.22 1.10
CA ALA A 154 -10.54 -8.03 1.07
C ALA A 154 -9.73 -7.99 2.38
N SER A 155 -9.82 -6.93 3.18
CA SER A 155 -9.19 -6.84 4.50
C SER A 155 -9.81 -7.78 5.56
N ARG A 156 -10.96 -8.38 5.28
CA ARG A 156 -11.66 -9.31 6.16
C ARG A 156 -11.61 -10.74 5.64
N TYR A 157 -11.06 -10.93 4.45
CA TYR A 157 -10.81 -12.26 3.92
C TYR A 157 -9.63 -12.90 4.66
N VAL A 158 -9.79 -14.15 5.11
CA VAL A 158 -8.79 -14.89 5.87
C VAL A 158 -8.33 -16.14 5.09
N ARG A 159 -9.28 -16.89 4.54
CA ARG A 159 -9.00 -18.16 3.83
C ARG A 159 -10.25 -18.63 3.05
N PRO A 160 -10.09 -19.55 2.08
CA PRO A 160 -11.21 -20.04 1.27
C PRO A 160 -12.36 -20.64 2.06
N GLU A 161 -12.09 -21.32 3.17
CA GLU A 161 -13.08 -22.00 4.01
C GLU A 161 -13.98 -21.04 4.80
N GLN A 162 -13.58 -19.78 4.90
CA GLN A 162 -14.41 -18.73 5.51
C GLN A 162 -15.68 -18.44 4.69
N LEU A 163 -15.61 -18.68 3.38
CA LEU A 163 -16.67 -18.31 2.45
C LEU A 163 -17.74 -19.38 2.35
N PRO A 164 -19.03 -19.04 2.35
CA PRO A 164 -20.13 -19.98 2.10
C PRO A 164 -19.93 -20.75 0.79
N PRO A 165 -20.62 -21.91 0.62
CA PRO A 165 -20.66 -22.62 -0.66
C PRO A 165 -21.13 -21.71 -1.81
N GLY A 166 -20.71 -22.05 -3.06
CA GLY A 166 -21.07 -21.30 -4.27
C GLY A 166 -19.88 -20.64 -4.93
N ALA A 167 -20.12 -19.95 -6.02
CA ALA A 167 -19.12 -19.16 -6.73
C ALA A 167 -18.77 -17.88 -5.96
N VAL A 168 -17.58 -17.36 -6.21
CA VAL A 168 -17.09 -16.12 -5.58
C VAL A 168 -16.91 -15.05 -6.66
N LEU A 169 -17.54 -13.90 -6.45
CA LEU A 169 -17.33 -12.71 -7.26
C LEU A 169 -16.35 -11.78 -6.56
N ILE A 170 -15.25 -11.44 -7.23
CA ILE A 170 -14.27 -10.48 -6.72
C ILE A 170 -14.41 -9.20 -7.55
N ILE A 171 -14.68 -8.07 -6.88
CA ILE A 171 -14.74 -6.75 -7.50
C ILE A 171 -13.44 -6.02 -7.23
N GLY A 172 -12.66 -5.77 -8.30
CA GLY A 172 -11.35 -5.15 -8.26
C GLY A 172 -10.21 -6.14 -8.41
N SER A 173 -9.27 -5.80 -9.28
CA SER A 173 -8.15 -6.66 -9.70
C SER A 173 -6.79 -6.08 -9.33
N GLY A 174 -6.72 -5.29 -8.27
CA GLY A 174 -5.45 -4.91 -7.63
C GLY A 174 -4.75 -6.13 -7.02
N ALA A 175 -3.57 -5.93 -6.42
CA ALA A 175 -2.76 -7.04 -5.87
C ALA A 175 -3.55 -7.99 -4.95
N SER A 176 -4.42 -7.46 -4.08
CA SER A 176 -5.25 -8.30 -3.21
C SER A 176 -6.29 -9.11 -4.00
N GLY A 177 -7.00 -8.48 -4.93
CA GLY A 177 -8.04 -9.16 -5.71
C GLY A 177 -7.50 -10.31 -6.54
N VAL A 178 -6.35 -10.10 -7.19
CA VAL A 178 -5.69 -11.13 -8.01
C VAL A 178 -5.17 -12.30 -7.16
N GLN A 179 -4.48 -12.01 -6.05
CA GLN A 179 -3.95 -13.06 -5.19
C GLN A 179 -5.05 -13.89 -4.54
N ILE A 180 -6.15 -13.25 -4.10
CA ILE A 180 -7.32 -13.94 -3.56
C ILE A 180 -8.01 -14.77 -4.64
N ALA A 181 -8.14 -14.25 -5.88
CA ALA A 181 -8.70 -15.00 -7.00
C ALA A 181 -7.91 -16.28 -7.28
N GLU A 182 -6.59 -16.18 -7.31
CA GLU A 182 -5.69 -17.32 -7.52
C GLU A 182 -5.80 -18.35 -6.38
N GLU A 183 -5.81 -17.91 -5.13
CA GLU A 183 -5.97 -18.78 -3.96
C GLU A 183 -7.31 -19.54 -4.01
N LEU A 184 -8.40 -18.84 -4.32
CA LEU A 184 -9.74 -19.43 -4.40
C LEU A 184 -9.86 -20.45 -5.53
N VAL A 185 -9.31 -20.18 -6.71
CA VAL A 185 -9.30 -21.15 -7.81
C VAL A 185 -8.49 -22.39 -7.45
N ARG A 186 -7.33 -22.22 -6.82
CA ARG A 186 -6.50 -23.34 -6.32
C ARG A 186 -7.23 -24.17 -5.25
N ALA A 187 -8.11 -23.52 -4.47
CA ALA A 187 -9.00 -24.20 -3.52
C ALA A 187 -10.26 -24.82 -4.17
N GLY A 188 -10.33 -24.86 -5.51
CA GLY A 188 -11.44 -25.47 -6.23
C GLY A 188 -12.72 -24.63 -6.30
N ARG A 189 -12.65 -23.32 -6.00
CA ARG A 189 -13.82 -22.43 -6.07
C ARG A 189 -14.01 -21.90 -7.50
N HIS A 190 -15.26 -21.74 -7.91
CA HIS A 190 -15.58 -20.99 -9.12
C HIS A 190 -15.42 -19.49 -8.85
N VAL A 191 -14.57 -18.82 -9.63
CA VAL A 191 -14.22 -17.42 -9.38
C VAL A 191 -14.56 -16.54 -10.58
N TYR A 192 -15.28 -15.46 -10.32
CA TYR A 192 -15.49 -14.34 -11.24
C TYR A 192 -14.65 -13.16 -10.75
N LEU A 193 -13.93 -12.52 -11.66
CA LEU A 193 -13.06 -11.38 -11.34
C LEU A 193 -13.38 -10.18 -12.23
N SER A 194 -13.88 -9.09 -11.62
CA SER A 194 -14.03 -7.80 -12.31
C SER A 194 -12.67 -7.10 -12.39
N VAL A 195 -12.16 -6.98 -13.61
CA VAL A 195 -10.83 -6.46 -13.91
C VAL A 195 -10.91 -4.95 -14.13
N GLY A 196 -10.13 -4.20 -13.38
CA GLY A 196 -9.95 -2.76 -13.51
C GLY A 196 -8.60 -2.39 -14.13
N HIS A 197 -8.39 -1.09 -14.29
CA HIS A 197 -7.14 -0.53 -14.81
C HIS A 197 -5.94 -0.99 -13.98
N HIS A 198 -4.86 -1.43 -14.64
CA HIS A 198 -3.68 -2.00 -13.99
C HIS A 198 -2.43 -1.83 -14.84
N ARG A 199 -1.27 -1.93 -14.18
CA ARG A 199 0.03 -2.04 -14.85
C ARG A 199 0.55 -3.45 -14.66
N ARG A 200 0.74 -4.17 -15.76
CA ARG A 200 1.38 -5.48 -15.77
C ARG A 200 2.89 -5.30 -15.74
N MET A 201 3.59 -6.08 -14.89
CA MET A 201 5.04 -6.05 -14.76
C MET A 201 5.59 -7.48 -14.72
N PRO A 202 6.77 -7.74 -15.28
CA PRO A 202 7.41 -9.05 -15.13
C PRO A 202 7.81 -9.25 -13.67
N ARG A 203 7.59 -10.46 -13.12
CA ARG A 203 8.14 -10.79 -11.81
C ARG A 203 9.66 -10.94 -11.88
N ARG A 204 10.12 -11.61 -12.90
CA ARG A 204 11.54 -11.76 -13.22
C ARG A 204 11.78 -11.45 -14.69
N TYR A 205 12.87 -10.81 -14.99
CA TYR A 205 13.34 -10.56 -16.34
C TYR A 205 14.86 -10.67 -16.40
N ARG A 206 15.39 -11.36 -17.40
CA ARG A 206 16.83 -11.60 -17.57
C ARG A 206 17.50 -12.12 -16.29
N GLY A 207 16.85 -13.07 -15.58
CA GLY A 207 17.33 -13.68 -14.35
C GLY A 207 17.26 -12.80 -13.10
N ARG A 208 16.75 -11.58 -13.18
CA ARG A 208 16.63 -10.66 -12.05
C ARG A 208 15.19 -10.41 -11.67
N ASP A 209 14.94 -10.26 -10.36
CA ASP A 209 13.64 -9.90 -9.81
C ASP A 209 13.25 -8.46 -10.19
N LEU A 210 11.94 -8.19 -10.30
CA LEU A 210 11.43 -6.83 -10.57
C LEU A 210 11.97 -5.80 -9.58
N MET A 211 12.08 -6.14 -8.29
CA MET A 211 12.58 -5.19 -7.29
C MET A 211 14.05 -4.82 -7.57
N TRP A 212 14.86 -5.76 -8.06
CA TRP A 212 16.23 -5.47 -8.51
C TRP A 212 16.21 -4.46 -9.66
N TRP A 213 15.35 -4.68 -10.67
CA TRP A 213 15.19 -3.76 -11.80
C TRP A 213 14.74 -2.38 -11.39
N LEU A 214 13.77 -2.28 -10.45
CA LEU A 214 13.31 -0.98 -9.95
C LEU A 214 14.45 -0.19 -9.29
N CYS A 215 15.30 -0.87 -8.52
CA CYS A 215 16.48 -0.26 -7.90
C CYS A 215 17.54 0.10 -8.94
N GLU A 216 17.88 -0.81 -9.85
CA GLU A 216 18.92 -0.62 -10.88
C GLU A 216 18.59 0.54 -11.83
N LEU A 217 17.33 0.65 -12.21
CA LEU A 217 16.80 1.74 -13.05
C LEU A 217 16.53 3.03 -12.27
N GLY A 218 16.69 3.04 -10.94
CA GLY A 218 16.36 4.16 -10.07
C GLY A 218 14.86 4.50 -10.01
N LEU A 219 14.00 3.60 -10.49
CA LEU A 219 12.55 3.83 -10.55
C LEU A 219 11.90 3.87 -9.17
N ASP A 220 12.41 3.09 -8.20
CA ASP A 220 11.94 3.10 -6.82
C ASP A 220 12.20 4.45 -6.13
N GLN A 221 13.21 5.21 -6.57
CA GLN A 221 13.58 6.54 -6.08
C GLN A 221 12.94 7.68 -6.89
N THR A 222 12.06 7.39 -7.85
CA THR A 222 11.39 8.41 -8.66
C THR A 222 10.73 9.45 -7.74
N PRO A 223 11.11 10.75 -7.83
CA PRO A 223 10.53 11.80 -7.02
C PRO A 223 9.03 12.00 -7.32
N VAL A 224 8.27 12.42 -6.33
CA VAL A 224 6.82 12.66 -6.47
C VAL A 224 6.50 13.68 -7.57
N GLU A 225 7.37 14.64 -7.79
CA GLU A 225 7.26 15.67 -8.83
C GLU A 225 7.33 15.09 -10.26
N ARG A 226 7.93 13.90 -10.42
CA ARG A 226 8.02 13.15 -11.69
C ARG A 226 6.98 12.04 -11.81
N ARG A 227 6.03 11.97 -10.87
CA ARG A 227 4.96 10.97 -10.93
C ARG A 227 4.10 11.19 -12.16
N GLY A 228 4.03 10.16 -13.02
CA GLY A 228 3.16 10.17 -14.21
C GLY A 228 1.66 10.23 -13.89
N PRO A 229 0.82 10.44 -14.90
CA PRO A 229 -0.64 10.53 -14.75
C PRO A 229 -1.26 9.19 -14.34
N ASP A 230 -0.69 8.07 -14.76
CA ASP A 230 -1.15 6.74 -14.35
C ASP A 230 -0.81 6.48 -12.88
N ARG A 231 -1.85 6.41 -12.06
CA ARG A 231 -1.76 6.18 -10.62
C ARG A 231 -1.95 4.72 -10.22
N SER A 232 -2.17 3.83 -11.19
CA SER A 232 -2.31 2.41 -10.92
C SER A 232 -1.01 1.83 -10.35
N LEU A 233 -1.15 0.90 -9.41
CA LEU A 233 -0.01 0.20 -8.86
C LEU A 233 0.37 -0.96 -9.78
N PRO A 234 1.66 -1.30 -9.89
CA PRO A 234 2.10 -2.51 -10.56
C PRO A 234 1.46 -3.74 -9.93
N LEU A 235 0.98 -4.65 -10.76
CA LEU A 235 0.50 -5.96 -10.30
C LEU A 235 1.69 -6.86 -10.03
N ILE A 236 1.93 -7.16 -8.76
CA ILE A 236 3.00 -8.03 -8.30
C ILE A 236 2.53 -8.92 -7.15
N THR A 237 3.09 -10.12 -7.09
CA THR A 237 2.81 -11.11 -6.05
C THR A 237 4.09 -11.80 -5.58
N GLY A 238 4.18 -12.12 -4.30
CA GLY A 238 5.15 -13.06 -3.75
C GLY A 238 4.57 -14.46 -3.55
N ALA A 239 3.27 -14.64 -3.78
CA ALA A 239 2.63 -15.95 -3.63
C ALA A 239 3.24 -16.97 -4.60
N TYR A 240 3.30 -18.22 -4.16
CA TYR A 240 3.80 -19.35 -4.94
C TYR A 240 5.20 -19.13 -5.53
N GLY A 241 6.10 -18.51 -4.78
CA GLY A 241 7.47 -18.20 -5.21
C GLY A 241 7.61 -16.96 -6.08
N GLY A 242 6.54 -16.17 -6.21
CA GLY A 242 6.50 -14.96 -7.03
C GLY A 242 6.48 -15.24 -8.51
N HIS A 243 5.46 -14.81 -9.21
CA HIS A 243 5.30 -14.99 -10.65
C HIS A 243 4.69 -13.73 -11.30
N THR A 244 4.84 -13.61 -12.61
CA THR A 244 4.19 -12.55 -13.39
C THR A 244 2.68 -12.77 -13.38
N ILE A 245 1.94 -11.76 -12.92
CA ILE A 245 0.48 -11.78 -12.96
C ILE A 245 0.05 -11.46 -14.40
N ASP A 246 -0.63 -12.41 -15.02
CA ASP A 246 -1.28 -12.26 -16.30
C ASP A 246 -2.72 -12.77 -16.20
N PHE A 247 -3.71 -11.95 -16.53
CA PHE A 247 -5.11 -12.32 -16.45
C PHE A 247 -5.48 -13.45 -17.39
N ARG A 248 -4.75 -13.61 -18.53
CA ARG A 248 -4.92 -14.76 -19.42
C ARG A 248 -4.54 -16.07 -18.73
N ASN A 249 -3.49 -16.05 -17.92
CA ASN A 249 -3.13 -17.23 -17.10
C ASN A 249 -4.16 -17.53 -16.03
N LEU A 250 -4.72 -16.51 -15.39
CA LEU A 250 -5.82 -16.72 -14.43
C LEU A 250 -7.06 -17.29 -15.12
N ALA A 251 -7.38 -16.83 -16.32
CA ALA A 251 -8.48 -17.39 -17.11
C ALA A 251 -8.24 -18.86 -17.49
N LYS A 252 -7.02 -19.23 -17.85
CA LYS A 252 -6.63 -20.65 -18.09
C LYS A 252 -6.77 -21.51 -16.84
N GLN A 253 -6.58 -20.94 -15.66
CA GLN A 253 -6.77 -21.62 -14.37
C GLN A 253 -8.25 -21.71 -13.96
N GLY A 254 -9.18 -21.10 -14.70
CA GLY A 254 -10.61 -21.16 -14.46
C GLY A 254 -11.24 -19.90 -13.89
N VAL A 255 -10.49 -18.80 -13.76
CA VAL A 255 -11.07 -17.49 -13.38
C VAL A 255 -11.85 -16.93 -14.55
N ARG A 256 -13.13 -16.62 -14.33
CA ARG A 256 -13.95 -15.94 -15.34
C ARG A 256 -13.73 -14.43 -15.23
N LEU A 257 -13.06 -13.87 -16.23
CA LEU A 257 -12.76 -12.44 -16.30
C LEU A 257 -13.98 -11.65 -16.76
N LEU A 258 -14.23 -10.52 -16.11
CA LEU A 258 -15.30 -9.58 -16.38
C LEU A 258 -14.70 -8.19 -16.54
N GLY A 259 -15.38 -7.30 -17.27
CA GLY A 259 -15.03 -5.90 -17.31
C GLY A 259 -15.29 -5.18 -15.98
N HIS A 260 -15.15 -3.87 -15.96
CA HIS A 260 -15.39 -3.05 -14.78
C HIS A 260 -16.87 -3.10 -14.35
N ALA A 261 -17.14 -3.38 -13.08
CA ALA A 261 -18.50 -3.40 -12.54
C ALA A 261 -19.09 -1.99 -12.50
N LYS A 262 -20.32 -1.81 -13.03
CA LYS A 262 -20.95 -0.51 -13.25
C LYS A 262 -22.17 -0.23 -12.35
N ALA A 263 -23.14 -1.12 -12.42
CA ALA A 263 -24.44 -0.96 -11.75
C ALA A 263 -25.02 -2.32 -11.40
N ALA A 264 -25.83 -2.36 -10.38
CA ALA A 264 -26.60 -3.55 -10.03
C ALA A 264 -28.07 -3.21 -9.86
N HIS A 265 -28.95 -4.10 -10.29
CA HIS A 265 -30.40 -4.00 -10.15
C HIS A 265 -31.03 -5.39 -10.28
N ASP A 266 -32.02 -5.64 -9.43
CA ASP A 266 -32.84 -6.86 -9.47
C ASP A 266 -32.04 -8.18 -9.50
N GLY A 267 -30.91 -8.24 -8.75
CA GLY A 267 -30.05 -9.42 -8.71
C GLY A 267 -29.10 -9.58 -9.89
N TRP A 268 -29.05 -8.61 -10.78
CA TRP A 268 -28.11 -8.52 -11.89
C TRP A 268 -27.00 -7.54 -11.62
N LEU A 269 -25.81 -7.82 -12.17
CA LEU A 269 -24.67 -6.91 -12.16
C LEU A 269 -24.20 -6.63 -13.59
N ASP A 270 -24.13 -5.36 -13.96
CA ASP A 270 -23.68 -4.89 -15.26
C ASP A 270 -22.19 -4.60 -15.25
N PHE A 271 -21.52 -4.93 -16.36
CA PHE A 271 -20.09 -4.71 -16.58
C PHE A 271 -19.83 -3.84 -17.81
N ALA A 272 -18.76 -3.08 -17.76
CA ALA A 272 -18.28 -2.36 -18.95
C ALA A 272 -17.70 -3.33 -19.98
N PRO A 273 -17.79 -3.04 -21.27
CA PRO A 273 -17.14 -3.82 -22.32
C PRO A 273 -15.67 -3.43 -22.52
N ASP A 274 -14.95 -3.19 -21.43
CA ASP A 274 -13.61 -2.60 -21.39
C ASP A 274 -12.49 -3.62 -21.12
N LEU A 275 -12.83 -4.89 -20.91
CA LEU A 275 -11.85 -5.93 -20.54
C LEU A 275 -10.70 -6.01 -21.54
N ALA A 276 -10.98 -6.03 -22.84
CA ALA A 276 -9.96 -6.12 -23.89
C ALA A 276 -9.00 -4.90 -23.85
N ALA A 277 -9.55 -3.69 -23.74
CA ALA A 277 -8.75 -2.47 -23.63
C ALA A 277 -7.89 -2.44 -22.35
N THR A 278 -8.45 -2.93 -21.24
CA THR A 278 -7.74 -3.02 -19.96
C THR A 278 -6.58 -4.00 -20.01
N LEU A 279 -6.73 -5.16 -20.66
CA LEU A 279 -5.65 -6.12 -20.86
C LEU A 279 -4.58 -5.57 -21.80
N ALA A 280 -4.99 -4.93 -22.91
CA ALA A 280 -4.06 -4.30 -23.86
C ALA A 280 -3.21 -3.20 -23.20
N HIS A 281 -3.79 -2.41 -22.30
CA HIS A 281 -3.04 -1.44 -21.51
C HIS A 281 -1.98 -2.13 -20.62
N GLY A 282 -2.35 -3.22 -19.94
CA GLY A 282 -1.41 -4.03 -19.17
C GLY A 282 -0.26 -4.57 -20.01
N ASP A 283 -0.56 -5.06 -21.23
CA ASP A 283 0.45 -5.56 -22.17
C ASP A 283 1.39 -4.45 -22.63
N ALA A 284 0.87 -3.26 -22.93
CA ALA A 284 1.69 -2.10 -23.31
C ALA A 284 2.64 -1.67 -22.18
N THR A 285 2.16 -1.65 -20.92
CA THR A 285 3.02 -1.32 -19.76
C THR A 285 4.09 -2.38 -19.53
N TYR A 286 3.78 -3.65 -19.77
CA TYR A 286 4.74 -4.75 -19.69
C TYR A 286 5.83 -4.63 -20.76
N ALA A 287 5.44 -4.47 -22.04
CA ALA A 287 6.37 -4.31 -23.14
C ALA A 287 7.29 -3.10 -22.96
N GLY A 288 6.73 -1.96 -22.60
CA GLY A 288 7.52 -0.74 -22.33
C GLY A 288 8.52 -0.91 -21.18
N PHE A 289 8.20 -1.72 -20.18
CA PHE A 289 9.16 -2.04 -19.12
C PHE A 289 10.32 -2.91 -19.64
N LEU A 290 10.03 -3.94 -20.47
CA LEU A 290 11.09 -4.77 -21.09
C LEU A 290 12.00 -3.92 -21.98
N GLU A 291 11.44 -3.01 -22.79
CA GLU A 291 12.20 -2.09 -23.63
C GLU A 291 13.16 -1.20 -22.82
N ILE A 292 12.69 -0.63 -21.70
CA ILE A 292 13.53 0.18 -20.80
C ILE A 292 14.65 -0.66 -20.21
N ALA A 293 14.34 -1.88 -19.76
CA ALA A 293 15.36 -2.79 -19.19
C ALA A 293 16.38 -3.21 -20.24
N ASP A 294 15.96 -3.53 -21.47
CA ASP A 294 16.85 -3.91 -22.57
C ASP A 294 17.76 -2.76 -23.00
N ALA A 295 17.21 -1.55 -23.11
CA ALA A 295 17.98 -0.35 -23.40
C ALA A 295 19.04 -0.09 -22.33
N HIS A 296 18.69 -0.29 -21.05
CA HIS A 296 19.65 -0.15 -19.93
C HIS A 296 20.77 -1.19 -20.01
N VAL A 297 20.44 -2.46 -20.27
CA VAL A 297 21.43 -3.54 -20.46
C VAL A 297 22.39 -3.21 -21.59
N ALA A 298 21.86 -2.78 -22.75
CA ALA A 298 22.66 -2.43 -23.91
C ALA A 298 23.55 -1.21 -23.66
N HIS A 299 22.99 -0.15 -23.06
CA HIS A 299 23.72 1.09 -22.77
C HIS A 299 24.90 0.87 -21.81
N ASN A 300 24.71 0.03 -20.78
CA ASN A 300 25.72 -0.23 -19.75
C ASN A 300 26.57 -1.49 -20.05
N ALA A 301 26.37 -2.14 -21.19
CA ALA A 301 27.05 -3.37 -21.58
C ALA A 301 27.00 -4.46 -20.50
N LEU A 302 25.83 -4.61 -19.84
CA LEU A 302 25.65 -5.59 -18.76
C LEU A 302 25.62 -7.01 -19.32
N ASP A 303 26.41 -7.91 -18.73
CA ASP A 303 26.37 -9.33 -19.07
C ASP A 303 25.18 -10.00 -18.39
N MET A 304 24.05 -10.05 -19.08
CA MET A 304 22.79 -10.62 -18.60
C MET A 304 22.21 -11.63 -19.60
N PRO A 305 21.57 -12.72 -19.12
CA PRO A 305 20.99 -13.72 -20.00
C PRO A 305 19.89 -13.11 -20.87
N GLN A 306 19.74 -13.66 -22.08
CA GLN A 306 18.58 -13.37 -22.93
C GLN A 306 17.35 -14.05 -22.36
N ASP A 307 16.19 -13.41 -22.50
CA ASP A 307 14.91 -13.92 -22.02
C ASP A 307 13.83 -13.79 -23.12
N PRO A 308 13.92 -14.60 -24.21
CA PRO A 308 12.96 -14.52 -25.30
C PRO A 308 11.55 -14.92 -24.89
N THR A 309 11.41 -15.71 -23.81
CA THR A 309 10.10 -16.14 -23.31
C THR A 309 9.29 -15.02 -22.69
N ALA A 310 9.96 -13.98 -22.19
CA ALA A 310 9.29 -12.80 -21.65
C ALA A 310 8.48 -12.02 -22.69
N HIS A 311 8.84 -12.13 -23.96
CA HIS A 311 8.14 -11.48 -25.09
C HIS A 311 6.98 -12.31 -25.66
N ALA A 312 6.74 -13.52 -25.12
CA ALA A 312 5.67 -14.37 -25.62
C ALA A 312 4.30 -13.82 -25.22
N THR A 313 3.42 -13.70 -26.21
CA THR A 313 2.02 -13.32 -25.99
C THR A 313 1.17 -14.54 -25.68
N LEU A 314 0.39 -14.48 -24.62
CA LEU A 314 -0.55 -15.52 -24.26
C LEU A 314 -1.85 -15.40 -25.09
N GLN A 315 -2.47 -16.55 -25.36
CA GLN A 315 -3.75 -16.58 -26.06
C GLN A 315 -4.86 -15.93 -25.23
N ASP A 316 -5.65 -15.08 -25.89
CA ASP A 316 -6.79 -14.43 -25.28
C ASP A 316 -7.88 -15.43 -24.86
N PRO A 317 -8.48 -15.25 -23.68
CA PRO A 317 -9.58 -16.08 -23.25
C PRO A 317 -10.87 -15.77 -24.04
N PRO A 318 -11.80 -16.73 -24.17
CA PRO A 318 -13.06 -16.52 -24.92
C PRO A 318 -13.89 -15.32 -24.44
N THR A 319 -13.75 -14.93 -23.19
CA THR A 319 -14.44 -13.75 -22.60
C THR A 319 -13.99 -12.42 -23.18
N LEU A 320 -12.87 -12.36 -23.92
CA LEU A 320 -12.49 -11.15 -24.66
C LEU A 320 -13.27 -10.99 -25.94
N SER A 321 -13.51 -12.08 -26.69
CA SER A 321 -14.28 -12.05 -27.94
C SER A 321 -15.80 -12.01 -27.71
N ALA A 322 -16.26 -12.53 -26.54
CA ALA A 322 -17.66 -12.52 -26.14
C ALA A 322 -17.77 -11.99 -24.71
N PRO A 323 -17.61 -10.66 -24.49
CA PRO A 323 -17.62 -10.08 -23.16
C PRO A 323 -18.97 -10.24 -22.46
N VAL A 324 -18.91 -10.57 -21.17
CA VAL A 324 -20.11 -10.65 -20.33
C VAL A 324 -20.51 -9.23 -19.94
N GLY A 325 -21.53 -8.67 -20.58
CA GLY A 325 -22.04 -7.33 -20.27
C GLY A 325 -22.92 -7.30 -19.01
N ARG A 326 -23.54 -8.44 -18.67
CA ARG A 326 -24.45 -8.57 -17.53
C ARG A 326 -24.36 -9.98 -16.92
N LEU A 327 -24.37 -10.09 -15.60
CA LEU A 327 -24.35 -11.35 -14.86
C LEU A 327 -25.55 -11.43 -13.91
N ASP A 328 -26.36 -12.47 -14.05
CA ASP A 328 -27.35 -12.85 -13.06
C ASP A 328 -26.62 -13.56 -11.89
N LEU A 329 -26.58 -12.92 -10.74
CA LEU A 329 -25.82 -13.39 -9.58
C LEU A 329 -26.37 -14.71 -9.03
N ARG A 330 -27.70 -14.90 -9.11
CA ARG A 330 -28.36 -16.15 -8.68
C ARG A 330 -28.05 -17.30 -9.62
N SER A 331 -28.27 -17.10 -10.92
CA SER A 331 -28.03 -18.14 -11.93
C SER A 331 -26.52 -18.50 -12.05
N ALA A 332 -25.64 -17.54 -11.77
CA ALA A 332 -24.19 -17.78 -11.66
C ALA A 332 -23.78 -18.48 -10.37
N GLY A 333 -24.73 -18.72 -9.45
CA GLY A 333 -24.45 -19.36 -8.17
C GLY A 333 -23.55 -18.56 -7.24
N ILE A 334 -23.56 -17.20 -7.33
CA ILE A 334 -22.71 -16.36 -6.49
C ILE A 334 -23.14 -16.47 -5.04
N GLY A 335 -22.31 -17.16 -4.23
CA GLY A 335 -22.49 -17.27 -2.79
C GLY A 335 -21.78 -16.20 -1.99
N SER A 336 -20.72 -15.62 -2.56
CA SER A 336 -19.90 -14.62 -1.89
C SER A 336 -19.43 -13.51 -2.84
N VAL A 337 -19.32 -12.29 -2.30
CA VAL A 337 -18.71 -11.14 -2.98
C VAL A 337 -17.54 -10.61 -2.16
N ILE A 338 -16.37 -10.47 -2.77
CA ILE A 338 -15.18 -9.88 -2.15
C ILE A 338 -14.90 -8.53 -2.80
N TRP A 339 -14.98 -7.50 -1.99
CA TRP A 339 -14.63 -6.14 -2.41
C TRP A 339 -13.13 -5.93 -2.28
N ALA A 340 -12.40 -6.02 -3.39
CA ALA A 340 -10.97 -5.73 -3.49
C ALA A 340 -10.74 -4.31 -4.05
N THR A 341 -11.59 -3.38 -3.62
CA THR A 341 -11.77 -2.04 -4.16
C THR A 341 -10.89 -0.98 -3.49
N GLY A 342 -9.96 -1.44 -2.64
CA GLY A 342 -8.96 -0.57 -2.01
C GLY A 342 -9.46 0.18 -0.77
N TYR A 343 -8.77 1.28 -0.47
CA TYR A 343 -8.96 2.03 0.77
C TYR A 343 -8.97 3.53 0.49
N CYS A 344 -9.65 4.28 1.33
CA CYS A 344 -9.50 5.73 1.43
C CYS A 344 -8.86 6.12 2.77
N PHE A 345 -8.36 7.33 2.82
CA PHE A 345 -7.88 7.91 4.07
C PHE A 345 -9.05 8.23 5.01
N ASP A 346 -8.77 8.22 6.30
CA ASP A 346 -9.65 8.69 7.35
C ASP A 346 -8.83 9.49 8.36
N PHE A 347 -8.77 10.78 8.12
CA PHE A 347 -8.14 11.76 8.98
C PHE A 347 -9.17 12.68 9.64
N SER A 348 -10.42 12.26 9.74
CA SER A 348 -11.52 13.03 10.34
C SER A 348 -11.29 13.40 11.81
N TRP A 349 -10.38 12.68 12.47
CA TRP A 349 -9.95 12.96 13.85
C TRP A 349 -8.93 14.12 13.95
N ILE A 350 -8.41 14.63 12.84
CA ILE A 350 -7.52 15.80 12.78
C ILE A 350 -8.36 17.05 12.62
N ASP A 351 -8.54 17.80 13.70
CA ASP A 351 -9.28 19.06 13.75
C ASP A 351 -8.30 20.24 13.52
N ILE A 352 -7.63 20.21 12.37
CA ILE A 352 -6.63 21.18 11.93
C ILE A 352 -6.78 21.31 10.40
N PRO A 353 -6.72 22.51 9.80
CA PRO A 353 -6.96 22.70 8.36
C PRO A 353 -5.77 22.28 7.50
N VAL A 354 -5.46 20.98 7.50
CA VAL A 354 -4.39 20.34 6.74
C VAL A 354 -4.89 19.26 5.79
N LEU A 355 -6.19 19.23 5.55
CA LEU A 355 -6.82 18.29 4.61
C LEU A 355 -7.50 19.07 3.48
N ASP A 356 -7.48 18.50 2.27
CA ASP A 356 -8.24 19.01 1.13
C ASP A 356 -9.74 18.63 1.21
N VAL A 357 -10.52 19.02 0.21
CA VAL A 357 -11.96 18.78 0.15
C VAL A 357 -12.31 17.29 0.07
N ASP A 358 -11.39 16.45 -0.38
CA ASP A 358 -11.53 15.00 -0.49
C ASP A 358 -10.99 14.25 0.76
N GLY A 359 -10.51 15.01 1.76
CA GLY A 359 -9.94 14.46 3.00
C GLY A 359 -8.50 13.97 2.86
N ASN A 360 -7.78 14.32 1.79
CA ASN A 360 -6.38 13.99 1.64
C ASN A 360 -5.49 15.01 2.35
N PRO A 361 -4.34 14.59 2.89
CA PRO A 361 -3.42 15.50 3.54
C PRO A 361 -2.78 16.51 2.57
N ILE A 362 -2.83 17.78 2.93
CA ILE A 362 -2.12 18.86 2.23
C ILE A 362 -0.71 18.93 2.79
N HIS A 363 0.25 18.45 2.01
CA HIS A 363 1.65 18.42 2.43
C HIS A 363 2.59 18.53 1.23
N ARG A 364 3.84 18.85 1.52
CA ARG A 364 4.95 18.67 0.59
C ARG A 364 6.02 17.80 1.26
N ARG A 365 6.27 16.60 0.69
CA ARG A 365 7.23 15.61 1.22
C ARG A 365 7.01 15.30 2.72
N GLY A 366 5.75 15.26 3.13
CA GLY A 366 5.35 15.00 4.52
C GLY A 366 5.26 16.22 5.44
N VAL A 367 5.78 17.37 5.05
CA VAL A 367 5.70 18.62 5.83
C VAL A 367 4.41 19.36 5.48
N THR A 368 3.62 19.76 6.48
CA THR A 368 2.37 20.52 6.30
C THR A 368 2.65 22.04 6.41
N ASN A 369 1.62 22.82 6.08
CA ASN A 369 1.62 24.28 6.30
C ASN A 369 1.46 24.68 7.78
N VAL A 370 1.19 23.72 8.66
CA VAL A 370 1.10 23.93 10.13
C VAL A 370 2.40 23.46 10.78
N THR A 371 3.13 24.41 11.38
CA THR A 371 4.43 24.14 12.01
C THR A 371 4.32 23.05 13.07
N GLY A 372 5.18 22.03 12.98
CA GLY A 372 5.22 20.90 13.90
C GLY A 372 4.28 19.75 13.53
N LEU A 373 3.49 19.83 12.44
CA LEU A 373 2.64 18.73 12.01
C LEU A 373 3.16 18.10 10.71
N TYR A 374 3.32 16.79 10.73
CA TYR A 374 3.92 16.01 9.65
C TYR A 374 3.11 14.76 9.33
N PHE A 375 3.18 14.30 8.07
CA PHE A 375 2.68 13.00 7.62
C PHE A 375 3.84 12.11 7.20
N LEU A 376 3.75 10.80 7.50
CA LEU A 376 4.76 9.82 7.13
C LEU A 376 4.14 8.49 6.71
N GLY A 377 4.80 7.79 5.76
CA GLY A 377 4.39 6.46 5.31
C GLY A 377 3.20 6.45 4.34
N LEU A 378 2.88 7.58 3.74
CA LEU A 378 1.90 7.67 2.66
C LEU A 378 2.54 7.31 1.31
N PRO A 379 1.79 6.72 0.36
CA PRO A 379 2.28 6.46 -0.99
C PRO A 379 2.71 7.76 -1.68
N TRP A 380 3.86 7.73 -2.32
CA TRP A 380 4.38 8.90 -3.02
C TRP A 380 4.53 10.16 -2.15
N LEU A 381 4.83 9.99 -0.87
CA LEU A 381 5.02 11.13 0.04
C LEU A 381 6.12 12.08 -0.46
N SER A 382 7.27 11.53 -0.83
CA SER A 382 8.38 12.23 -1.48
C SER A 382 8.86 11.54 -2.75
N ARG A 383 8.69 10.22 -2.82
CA ARG A 383 9.14 9.35 -3.92
C ARG A 383 8.28 8.09 -4.03
N MET A 384 8.51 7.30 -5.08
CA MET A 384 7.73 6.10 -5.38
C MET A 384 7.71 5.11 -4.22
N ASN A 385 8.84 4.86 -3.57
CA ASN A 385 8.98 3.88 -2.49
C ASN A 385 8.68 4.42 -1.07
N SER A 386 8.17 5.65 -0.91
CA SER A 386 7.92 6.30 0.38
C SER A 386 7.12 5.46 1.39
N SER A 387 6.19 4.63 0.92
CA SER A 387 5.39 3.75 1.78
C SER A 387 5.94 2.31 1.89
N PHE A 388 7.05 1.99 1.22
CA PHE A 388 7.65 0.66 1.27
C PHE A 388 8.51 0.48 2.53
N LEU A 389 8.68 -0.77 2.98
CA LEU A 389 9.61 -1.09 4.05
C LEU A 389 11.04 -0.62 3.75
N SER A 390 11.46 -0.72 2.49
CA SER A 390 12.79 -0.30 2.02
C SER A 390 12.96 1.22 1.88
N GLY A 391 11.86 1.98 1.75
CA GLY A 391 11.90 3.40 1.40
C GLY A 391 11.52 4.37 2.51
N VAL A 392 10.62 3.95 3.42
CA VAL A 392 10.05 4.82 4.45
C VAL A 392 11.09 5.45 5.38
N GLY A 393 12.23 4.80 5.56
CA GLY A 393 13.32 5.29 6.40
C GLY A 393 13.94 6.59 5.90
N GLN A 394 13.98 6.82 4.60
CA GLN A 394 14.51 8.05 4.01
C GLN A 394 13.62 9.24 4.35
N ASP A 395 12.29 9.10 4.19
CA ASP A 395 11.34 10.14 4.57
C ASP A 395 11.35 10.39 6.08
N ALA A 396 11.47 9.34 6.88
CA ALA A 396 11.60 9.47 8.33
C ALA A 396 12.86 10.26 8.73
N ALA A 397 14.00 10.00 8.06
CA ALA A 397 15.24 10.73 8.30
C ALA A 397 15.14 12.20 7.90
N GLU A 398 14.51 12.51 6.76
CA GLU A 398 14.26 13.89 6.33
C GLU A 398 13.39 14.64 7.35
N LEU A 399 12.25 14.07 7.78
CA LEU A 399 11.37 14.68 8.76
C LEU A 399 12.02 14.84 10.14
N ALA A 400 12.79 13.85 10.58
CA ALA A 400 13.51 13.95 11.84
C ALA A 400 14.59 15.07 11.83
N ASN A 401 15.19 15.35 10.65
CA ASN A 401 16.08 16.50 10.48
C ASN A 401 15.32 17.83 10.60
N TYR A 402 14.09 17.92 10.07
CA TYR A 402 13.24 19.10 10.26
C TYR A 402 12.93 19.33 11.73
N ILE A 403 12.47 18.32 12.44
CA ILE A 403 12.11 18.40 13.87
C ILE A 403 13.33 18.82 14.70
N ALA A 404 14.50 18.22 14.49
CA ALA A 404 15.73 18.58 15.20
C ALA A 404 16.22 19.99 14.83
N GLY A 405 16.01 20.43 13.59
CA GLY A 405 16.35 21.78 13.12
C GLY A 405 15.48 22.86 13.74
N GLU A 406 14.19 22.62 13.90
CA GLU A 406 13.27 23.53 14.61
C GLU A 406 13.65 23.71 16.08
N LYS A 407 14.03 22.61 16.76
CA LYS A 407 14.52 22.64 18.13
C LYS A 407 15.75 23.56 18.29
N SER A 408 16.62 23.59 17.29
CA SER A 408 17.83 24.44 17.29
C SER A 408 17.59 25.89 16.82
N GLY A 409 16.33 26.28 16.51
CA GLY A 409 15.97 27.61 16.04
C GLY A 409 16.45 27.92 14.62
N ARG A 410 16.90 26.93 13.86
CA ARG A 410 17.50 27.11 12.54
C ARG A 410 16.49 27.09 11.37
N ARG A 411 15.23 26.70 11.58
CA ARG A 411 14.20 26.57 10.52
C ARG A 411 12.78 26.78 11.05
N SER A 412 11.90 27.34 10.20
CA SER A 412 10.44 27.37 10.38
C SER A 412 9.78 26.66 9.19
N ASN A 413 8.87 25.74 9.44
CA ASN A 413 8.11 25.01 8.40
C ASN A 413 7.39 25.96 7.42
N ALA A 414 6.87 27.09 7.92
CA ALA A 414 6.15 28.04 7.08
C ALA A 414 7.04 28.66 6.00
N ASP A 415 8.31 28.93 6.30
CA ASP A 415 9.27 29.46 5.34
C ASP A 415 9.73 28.41 4.35
N ASP A 416 9.94 27.18 4.80
CA ASP A 416 10.32 26.07 3.94
C ASP A 416 9.15 25.61 3.04
N PHE A 417 7.92 25.58 3.55
CA PHE A 417 6.73 25.30 2.73
C PHE A 417 6.55 26.34 1.63
N ARG A 418 6.76 27.63 1.91
CA ARG A 418 6.74 28.71 0.92
C ARG A 418 7.88 28.59 -0.08
N ARG A 419 9.12 28.40 0.33
CA ARG A 419 10.29 28.21 -0.54
C ARG A 419 10.13 27.01 -1.47
N LEU A 420 9.57 25.94 -0.93
CA LEU A 420 9.31 24.73 -1.70
C LEU A 420 8.12 24.91 -2.68
N SER A 421 7.19 25.84 -2.43
CA SER A 421 6.07 26.15 -3.35
C SER A 421 6.47 27.14 -4.47
N THR A 422 7.52 27.94 -4.29
CA THR A 422 8.01 28.91 -5.28
C THR A 422 9.11 28.38 -6.22
N GLY A 423 9.63 27.18 -5.98
CA GLY A 423 10.70 26.54 -6.78
C GLY A 423 10.20 25.61 -7.89
N ALA A 424 8.95 25.74 -8.34
CA ALA A 424 8.39 24.99 -9.47
C ALA A 424 8.08 25.98 -10.60
N ILE A 425 9.10 26.37 -11.38
CA ILE A 425 9.00 26.84 -12.78
C ILE A 425 9.99 26.03 -13.59
#